data_8c007e06d787c7d50a71e0e6e9df3b62
#
_entry.id   8c007e06d787c7d50a71e0e6e9df3b62
#
_cell.length_a   1.000
_cell.length_b   1.000
_cell.length_c   1.000
_cell.angle_alpha   90.00
_cell.angle_beta   90.00
_cell.angle_gamma   90.00
#
_symmetry.space_group_name_H-M   'P 1'
#
loop_
_entity.id
_entity.type
_entity.pdbx_description
1 polymer ?
#
loop_
_entity_poly.entity_id
_entity_poly.type
_entity_poly.pdbx_seq_one_letter_code
_entity_poly.pdbx_strand_id
1 'polypeptide(L)'
;MEMKKVLKYAMEIGECMLVSGAGVSRVEDTISRICKAYGAKEANVFSITSSIVTTIEDEKGEILTQTKRIRSYKTDFTKLDELNQLSRYMCKELPEEEEVKRKISEIKKGKVVVFTEEVLTSAVIAAAWTSFYGGGITEAVSY
;
A
#
# COMPACT_ATOMS: atom_id res chain seq x y z
N MET A 1 -1.88 0.77 18.52
CA MET A 1 -2.98 1.37 17.72
C MET A 1 -4.30 0.72 18.11
N GLU A 2 -5.32 1.52 18.31
CA GLU A 2 -6.66 0.99 18.64
C GLU A 2 -7.22 0.15 17.50
N MET A 3 -7.98 -0.89 17.84
CA MET A 3 -8.60 -1.77 16.83
C MET A 3 -9.46 -1.02 15.83
N LYS A 4 -10.16 0.01 16.26
CA LYS A 4 -10.97 0.84 15.38
C LYS A 4 -10.13 1.49 14.30
N LYS A 5 -8.94 1.98 14.66
CA LYS A 5 -8.02 2.59 13.70
C LYS A 5 -7.34 1.56 12.82
N VAL A 6 -7.00 0.41 13.37
CA VAL A 6 -6.46 -0.71 12.59
C VAL A 6 -7.45 -1.08 11.48
N LEU A 7 -8.71 -1.23 11.84
CA LEU A 7 -9.77 -1.54 10.87
C LEU A 7 -9.87 -0.46 9.80
N LYS A 8 -9.83 0.80 10.20
CA LYS A 8 -9.89 1.94 9.28
C LYS A 8 -8.77 1.87 8.25
N TYR A 9 -7.53 1.69 8.68
CA TYR A 9 -6.39 1.67 7.77
C TYR A 9 -6.32 0.39 6.94
N ALA A 10 -6.69 -0.74 7.51
CA ALA A 10 -6.78 -1.98 6.77
C ALA A 10 -7.81 -1.86 5.63
N MET A 11 -8.94 -1.22 5.90
CA MET A 11 -9.96 -0.97 4.90
C MET A 11 -9.50 0.00 3.82
N GLU A 12 -8.74 1.04 4.19
CA GLU A 12 -8.17 1.96 3.20
C GLU A 12 -7.20 1.23 2.26
N ILE A 13 -6.34 0.40 2.80
CA ILE A 13 -5.40 -0.39 2.00
C ILE A 13 -6.17 -1.32 1.08
N GLY A 14 -7.16 -2.02 1.60
CA GLY A 14 -7.99 -2.93 0.82
C GLY A 14 -8.73 -2.22 -0.30
N GLU A 15 -9.31 -1.06 -0.02
CA GLU A 15 -9.98 -0.24 -1.01
C GLU A 15 -9.02 0.18 -2.13
N CYS A 16 -7.85 0.70 -1.76
CA CYS A 16 -6.85 1.11 -2.74
C CYS A 16 -6.35 -0.07 -3.58
N MET A 17 -6.18 -1.24 -2.98
CA MET A 17 -5.81 -2.45 -3.71
C MET A 17 -6.87 -2.86 -4.72
N LEU A 18 -8.12 -2.85 -4.30
CA LEU A 18 -9.23 -3.23 -5.18
C LEU A 18 -9.37 -2.25 -6.34
N VAL A 19 -9.31 -0.95 -6.04
CA VAL A 19 -9.32 0.11 -7.06
C VAL A 19 -8.18 -0.06 -8.05
N SER A 20 -7.02 -0.48 -7.58
CA SER A 20 -5.81 -0.63 -8.42
C SER A 20 -5.76 -1.94 -9.21
N GLY A 21 -6.72 -2.82 -9.02
CA GLY A 21 -6.84 -4.04 -9.82
C GLY A 21 -6.56 -5.34 -9.10
N ALA A 22 -6.45 -5.33 -7.78
CA ALA A 22 -6.26 -6.56 -7.02
C ALA A 22 -7.51 -7.44 -7.09
N GLY A 23 -7.29 -8.76 -7.06
CA GLY A 23 -8.40 -9.70 -6.96
C GLY A 23 -9.07 -9.63 -5.60
N VAL A 24 -10.37 -9.93 -5.58
CA VAL A 24 -11.20 -9.91 -4.37
C VAL A 24 -10.59 -10.75 -3.25
N SER A 25 -10.14 -11.97 -3.56
CA SER A 25 -9.53 -12.86 -2.57
C SER A 25 -8.28 -12.27 -1.92
N ARG A 26 -7.47 -11.58 -2.70
CA ARG A 26 -6.26 -10.93 -2.21
C ARG A 26 -6.57 -9.79 -1.27
N VAL A 27 -7.59 -8.99 -1.60
CA VAL A 27 -8.06 -7.89 -0.77
C VAL A 27 -8.56 -8.42 0.57
N GLU A 28 -9.39 -9.45 0.54
CA GLU A 28 -9.90 -10.08 1.76
C GLU A 28 -8.78 -10.61 2.64
N ASP A 29 -7.83 -11.30 2.05
CA ASP A 29 -6.69 -11.87 2.77
C ASP A 29 -5.82 -10.78 3.40
N THR A 30 -5.54 -9.73 2.67
CA THR A 30 -4.73 -8.61 3.15
C THR A 30 -5.36 -7.92 4.35
N ILE A 31 -6.63 -7.59 4.27
CA ILE A 31 -7.36 -6.95 5.37
C ILE A 31 -7.37 -7.85 6.60
N SER A 32 -7.67 -9.13 6.42
CA SER A 32 -7.70 -10.09 7.50
C SER A 32 -6.33 -10.21 8.20
N ARG A 33 -5.27 -10.30 7.44
CA ARG A 33 -3.91 -10.42 7.97
C ARG A 33 -3.49 -9.19 8.78
N ILE A 34 -3.79 -8.00 8.28
CA ILE A 34 -3.47 -6.77 8.99
C ILE A 34 -4.21 -6.72 10.32
N CYS A 35 -5.51 -6.95 10.31
CA CYS A 35 -6.31 -6.91 11.53
C CYS A 35 -5.82 -7.93 12.56
N LYS A 36 -5.54 -9.15 12.14
CA LYS A 36 -5.05 -10.19 13.04
C LYS A 36 -3.65 -9.88 13.57
N ALA A 37 -2.78 -9.32 12.75
CA ALA A 37 -1.43 -8.94 13.17
C ALA A 37 -1.45 -7.91 14.29
N TYR A 38 -2.41 -7.01 14.28
CA TYR A 38 -2.58 -5.99 15.32
C TYR A 38 -3.41 -6.46 16.51
N GLY A 39 -3.84 -7.72 16.54
CA GLY A 39 -4.48 -8.31 17.71
C GLY A 39 -5.96 -8.63 17.58
N ALA A 40 -6.54 -8.56 16.40
CA ALA A 40 -7.92 -9.00 16.24
C ALA A 40 -8.01 -10.50 16.46
N LYS A 41 -8.94 -10.90 17.32
CA LYS A 41 -9.20 -12.30 17.60
C LYS A 41 -9.80 -12.99 16.39
N GLU A 42 -10.67 -12.29 15.70
CA GLU A 42 -11.34 -12.78 14.51
C GLU A 42 -11.52 -11.66 13.51
N ALA A 43 -11.40 -11.98 12.23
CA ALA A 43 -11.61 -11.02 11.16
C ALA A 43 -12.38 -11.71 10.03
N ASN A 44 -13.56 -11.19 9.74
CA ASN A 44 -14.42 -11.68 8.67
C ASN A 44 -14.51 -10.60 7.61
N VAL A 45 -13.90 -10.85 6.46
CA VAL A 45 -13.86 -9.91 5.35
C VAL A 45 -14.67 -10.47 4.19
N PHE A 46 -15.59 -9.69 3.70
CA PHE A 46 -16.36 -10.02 2.51
C PHE A 46 -16.20 -8.92 1.50
N SER A 47 -15.71 -9.27 0.32
CA SER A 47 -15.52 -8.30 -0.75
C SER A 47 -16.15 -8.79 -2.04
N ILE A 48 -16.83 -7.87 -2.72
CA ILE A 48 -17.22 -8.02 -4.10
C ILE A 48 -16.54 -6.86 -4.85
N THR A 49 -16.72 -6.79 -6.16
CA THR A 49 -16.04 -5.76 -6.96
C THR A 49 -16.46 -4.33 -6.62
N SER A 50 -17.62 -4.15 -6.01
CA SER A 50 -18.16 -2.83 -5.70
C SER A 50 -18.18 -2.47 -4.22
N SER A 51 -17.81 -3.40 -3.33
CA SER A 51 -17.95 -3.16 -1.89
C SER A 51 -17.07 -4.09 -1.08
N ILE A 52 -16.60 -3.59 0.06
CA ILE A 52 -15.87 -4.39 1.04
C ILE A 52 -16.55 -4.20 2.38
N VAL A 53 -16.86 -5.30 3.05
CA VAL A 53 -17.42 -5.28 4.40
C VAL A 53 -16.50 -6.12 5.29
N THR A 54 -16.05 -5.54 6.39
CA THR A 54 -15.19 -6.23 7.33
C THR A 54 -15.75 -6.12 8.74
N THR A 55 -15.85 -7.26 9.40
CA THR A 55 -16.22 -7.33 10.81
C THR A 55 -15.07 -7.97 11.57
N ILE A 56 -14.60 -7.32 12.62
CA ILE A 56 -13.54 -7.85 13.47
C ILE A 56 -14.03 -7.93 14.90
N GLU A 57 -13.47 -8.88 15.64
CA GLU A 57 -13.67 -9.02 17.07
C GLU A 57 -12.33 -8.81 17.75
N ASP A 58 -12.27 -7.91 18.73
CA ASP A 58 -11.04 -7.69 19.48
C ASP A 58 -10.89 -8.70 20.62
N GLU A 59 -9.79 -8.64 21.35
CA GLU A 59 -9.53 -9.55 22.47
C GLU A 59 -10.52 -9.41 23.61
N LYS A 60 -11.18 -8.26 23.70
CA LYS A 60 -12.19 -7.98 24.74
C LYS A 60 -13.58 -8.42 24.32
N GLY A 61 -13.73 -8.94 23.10
CA GLY A 61 -15.02 -9.36 22.58
C GLY A 61 -15.82 -8.25 21.92
N GLU A 62 -15.25 -7.07 21.76
CA GLU A 62 -15.90 -5.97 21.06
C GLU A 62 -15.91 -6.22 19.56
N ILE A 63 -17.07 -6.04 18.96
CA ILE A 63 -17.26 -6.27 17.52
C ILE A 63 -17.32 -4.93 16.79
N LEU A 64 -16.47 -4.78 15.76
CA LEU A 64 -16.40 -3.59 14.93
C LEU A 64 -16.64 -3.96 13.49
N THR A 65 -17.46 -3.19 12.80
CA THR A 65 -17.75 -3.40 11.39
C THR A 65 -17.52 -2.11 10.62
N GLN A 66 -16.91 -2.23 9.46
CA GLN A 66 -16.73 -1.11 8.54
C GLN A 66 -17.04 -1.56 7.12
N THR A 67 -17.66 -0.67 6.36
CA THR A 67 -17.99 -0.90 4.96
C THR A 67 -17.34 0.17 4.10
N LYS A 68 -16.77 -0.24 2.98
CA LYS A 68 -16.25 0.66 1.96
C LYS A 68 -16.91 0.35 0.63
N ARG A 69 -17.38 1.37 -0.05
CA ARG A 69 -17.97 1.23 -1.36
C ARG A 69 -16.98 1.67 -2.43
N ILE A 70 -16.83 0.85 -3.45
CA ILE A 70 -15.91 1.13 -4.55
C ILE A 70 -16.72 1.71 -5.71
N ARG A 71 -16.39 2.93 -6.11
CA ARG A 71 -17.15 3.64 -7.13
C ARG A 71 -16.43 3.74 -8.47
N SER A 72 -15.12 3.58 -8.46
CA SER A 72 -14.33 3.69 -9.69
C SER A 72 -13.11 2.80 -9.58
N TYR A 73 -12.57 2.43 -10.74
CA TYR A 73 -11.37 1.60 -10.84
C TYR A 73 -10.34 2.29 -11.70
N LYS A 74 -9.09 2.18 -11.30
CA LYS A 74 -7.97 2.65 -12.10
C LYS A 74 -6.82 1.69 -11.86
N THR A 75 -6.60 0.77 -12.80
CA THR A 75 -5.54 -0.22 -12.69
C THR A 75 -4.18 0.47 -12.57
N ASP A 76 -3.45 0.13 -11.50
CA ASP A 76 -2.13 0.67 -11.23
C ASP A 76 -1.31 -0.39 -10.49
N PHE A 77 -0.52 -1.13 -11.25
CA PHE A 77 0.27 -2.24 -10.70
C PHE A 77 1.40 -1.76 -9.78
N THR A 78 1.92 -0.57 -10.02
CA THR A 78 2.95 0.02 -9.14
C THR A 78 2.36 0.33 -7.76
N LYS A 79 1.21 0.96 -7.75
CA LYS A 79 0.50 1.25 -6.51
C LYS A 79 0.12 -0.03 -5.78
N LEU A 80 -0.33 -1.02 -6.53
CA LEU A 80 -0.68 -2.33 -5.97
C LEU A 80 0.52 -2.99 -5.30
N ASP A 81 1.68 -2.96 -5.94
CA ASP A 81 2.91 -3.50 -5.37
C ASP A 81 3.31 -2.77 -4.09
N GLU A 82 3.24 -1.45 -4.08
CA GLU A 82 3.53 -0.64 -2.89
C GLU A 82 2.57 -0.96 -1.74
N LEU A 83 1.30 -1.16 -2.04
CA LEU A 83 0.30 -1.54 -1.03
C LEU A 83 0.57 -2.94 -0.47
N ASN A 84 0.98 -3.87 -1.32
CA ASN A 84 1.38 -5.20 -0.87
C ASN A 84 2.58 -5.13 0.07
N GLN A 85 3.57 -4.33 -0.27
CA GLN A 85 4.75 -4.14 0.58
C GLN A 85 4.37 -3.51 1.91
N LEU A 86 3.51 -2.50 1.88
CA LEU A 86 3.03 -1.85 3.10
C LEU A 86 2.29 -2.84 4.01
N SER A 87 1.43 -3.67 3.43
CA SER A 87 0.69 -4.66 4.22
C SER A 87 1.63 -5.65 4.92
N ARG A 88 2.65 -6.12 4.23
CA ARG A 88 3.67 -7.01 4.80
C ARG A 88 4.46 -6.32 5.90
N TYR A 89 4.85 -5.09 5.68
CA TYR A 89 5.55 -4.28 6.66
C TYR A 89 4.70 -4.09 7.91
N MET A 90 3.43 -3.77 7.75
CA MET A 90 2.52 -3.60 8.88
C MET A 90 2.35 -4.89 9.69
N CYS A 91 2.24 -6.02 9.03
CA CYS A 91 2.09 -7.31 9.71
C CYS A 91 3.35 -7.71 10.48
N LYS A 92 4.51 -7.31 9.98
CA LYS A 92 5.79 -7.67 10.59
C LYS A 92 6.21 -6.70 11.69
N GLU A 93 6.18 -5.41 11.40
CA GLU A 93 6.72 -4.37 12.27
C GLU A 93 5.68 -3.68 13.15
N LEU A 94 4.40 -3.85 12.86
CA LEU A 94 3.29 -3.25 13.61
C LEU A 94 3.49 -1.74 13.85
N PRO A 95 3.71 -0.95 12.80
CA PRO A 95 3.95 0.48 12.95
C PRO A 95 2.77 1.21 13.59
N GLU A 96 3.06 2.35 14.19
CA GLU A 96 2.05 3.20 14.79
C GLU A 96 1.23 3.95 13.75
N GLU A 97 0.12 4.54 14.20
CA GLU A 97 -0.82 5.24 13.32
C GLU A 97 -0.16 6.28 12.43
N GLU A 98 0.71 7.10 12.98
CA GLU A 98 1.34 8.19 12.23
C GLU A 98 2.14 7.68 11.03
N GLU A 99 2.87 6.59 11.23
CA GLU A 99 3.66 5.99 10.16
C GLU A 99 2.78 5.36 9.10
N VAL A 100 1.74 4.62 9.51
CA VAL A 100 0.79 3.99 8.58
C VAL A 100 0.08 5.05 7.74
N LYS A 101 -0.42 6.09 8.40
CA LYS A 101 -1.12 7.20 7.76
C LYS A 101 -0.23 7.88 6.72
N ARG A 102 1.01 8.16 7.09
CA ARG A 102 1.97 8.78 6.18
C ARG A 102 2.24 7.90 4.96
N LYS A 103 2.50 6.62 5.18
CA LYS A 103 2.80 5.68 4.10
C LYS A 103 1.62 5.49 3.15
N ILE A 104 0.40 5.39 3.67
CA ILE A 104 -0.79 5.31 2.84
C ILE A 104 -0.95 6.59 2.01
N SER A 105 -0.74 7.74 2.63
CA SER A 105 -0.83 9.03 1.94
C SER A 105 0.18 9.13 0.80
N GLU A 106 1.42 8.71 1.04
CA GLU A 106 2.48 8.70 0.02
C GLU A 106 2.10 7.81 -1.16
N ILE A 107 1.57 6.62 -0.88
CA ILE A 107 1.14 5.69 -1.93
C ILE A 107 -0.04 6.26 -2.72
N LYS A 108 -1.00 6.90 -2.05
CA LYS A 108 -2.15 7.51 -2.72
C LYS A 108 -1.75 8.67 -3.62
N LYS A 109 -0.77 9.46 -3.21
CA LYS A 109 -0.24 10.55 -4.05
C LYS A 109 0.44 10.01 -5.30
N GLY A 110 0.86 8.76 -5.25
CA GLY A 110 1.38 8.06 -6.39
C GLY A 110 2.82 8.40 -6.70
N LYS A 111 3.20 8.14 -7.94
CA LYS A 111 4.58 8.19 -8.41
C LYS A 111 5.26 9.56 -8.38
N VAL A 112 4.53 10.63 -8.20
CA VAL A 112 5.10 11.98 -8.30
C VAL A 112 6.25 12.19 -7.31
N VAL A 113 6.05 11.79 -6.04
CA VAL A 113 7.08 11.93 -5.00
C VAL A 113 8.17 10.87 -5.16
N VAL A 114 7.78 9.61 -5.30
CA VAL A 114 8.71 8.48 -5.50
C VAL A 114 9.48 8.64 -6.80
N PHE A 115 8.78 9.04 -7.87
CA PHE A 115 9.38 9.28 -9.18
C PHE A 115 10.45 10.37 -9.13
N THR A 116 10.23 11.43 -8.36
CA THR A 116 11.21 12.52 -8.21
C THR A 116 12.49 12.00 -7.56
N GLU A 117 12.38 11.20 -6.52
CA GLU A 117 13.55 10.60 -5.87
C GLU A 117 14.28 9.64 -6.80
N GLU A 118 13.56 8.79 -7.49
CA GLU A 118 14.13 7.85 -8.45
C GLU A 118 14.82 8.58 -9.61
N VAL A 119 14.21 9.62 -10.12
CA VAL A 119 14.80 10.43 -11.20
C VAL A 119 16.09 11.08 -10.73
N LEU A 120 16.12 11.63 -9.53
CA LEU A 120 17.34 12.22 -8.96
C LEU A 120 18.43 11.17 -8.80
N THR A 121 18.11 10.01 -8.26
CA THR A 121 19.05 8.91 -8.11
C THR A 121 19.56 8.42 -9.45
N SER A 122 18.68 8.25 -10.41
CA SER A 122 19.03 7.82 -11.76
C SER A 122 19.91 8.84 -12.47
N ALA A 123 19.62 10.12 -12.30
CA ALA A 123 20.42 11.20 -12.87
C ALA A 123 21.84 11.21 -12.29
N VAL A 124 21.99 11.00 -11.00
CA VAL A 124 23.29 10.92 -10.34
C VAL A 124 24.08 9.72 -10.86
N ILE A 125 23.45 8.57 -10.96
CA ILE A 125 24.08 7.35 -11.48
C ILE A 125 24.52 7.56 -12.94
N ALA A 126 23.65 8.12 -13.77
CA ALA A 126 23.96 8.40 -15.17
C ALA A 126 25.14 9.37 -15.30
N ALA A 127 25.18 10.41 -14.49
CA ALA A 127 26.28 11.36 -14.46
C ALA A 127 27.60 10.70 -14.05
N ALA A 128 27.57 9.84 -13.04
CA ALA A 128 28.74 9.10 -12.59
C ALA A 128 29.27 8.17 -13.69
N TRP A 129 28.38 7.46 -14.39
CA TRP A 129 28.75 6.61 -15.51
C TRP A 129 29.38 7.41 -16.64
N THR A 130 28.78 8.53 -16.98
CA THR A 130 29.28 9.43 -18.04
C THR A 130 30.68 9.93 -17.69
N SER A 131 30.92 10.32 -16.44
CA SER A 131 32.23 10.76 -15.97
C SER A 131 33.24 9.62 -15.98
N PHE A 132 32.82 8.41 -15.63
CA PHE A 132 33.70 7.25 -15.61
C PHE A 132 34.18 6.86 -17.00
N TYR A 133 33.30 6.92 -17.98
CA TYR A 133 33.61 6.57 -19.35
C TYR A 133 34.03 7.75 -20.22
N GLY A 134 34.48 8.82 -19.65
CA GLY A 134 35.04 10.00 -20.31
C GLY A 134 34.68 10.22 -21.77
N GLY A 135 35.21 9.39 -22.67
CA GLY A 135 34.94 9.47 -24.10
C GLY A 135 33.56 8.96 -24.51
N GLY A 136 32.86 8.29 -23.64
CA GLY A 136 31.52 7.79 -23.87
C GLY A 136 30.41 8.81 -23.63
N ILE A 137 30.75 10.01 -23.17
CA ILE A 137 29.78 11.07 -22.89
C ILE A 137 28.95 11.40 -24.12
N THR A 138 29.59 11.56 -25.26
CA THR A 138 28.91 11.88 -26.51
C THR A 138 27.99 10.75 -26.94
N GLU A 139 28.43 9.52 -26.79
CA GLU A 139 27.62 8.35 -27.09
C GLU A 139 26.43 8.23 -26.15
N ALA A 140 26.64 8.44 -24.83
CA ALA A 140 25.57 8.42 -23.85
C ALA A 140 24.50 9.48 -24.14
N VAL A 141 24.91 10.65 -24.61
CA VAL A 141 24.01 11.74 -25.01
C VAL A 141 23.30 11.41 -26.31
N SER A 142 23.93 10.67 -27.21
CA SER A 142 23.35 10.26 -28.48
C SER A 142 22.25 9.23 -28.37
N TYR A 143 22.25 8.50 -27.27
CA TYR A 143 21.21 7.53 -26.99
C TYR A 143 19.99 8.22 -26.34
#